data_6395138978777be3857f7b1160bfde32
#
_entry.id   6395138978777be3857f7b1160bfde32
#
_cell.length_a   1.000
_cell.length_b   1.000
_cell.length_c   1.000
_cell.angle_alpha   90.00
_cell.angle_beta   90.00
_cell.angle_gamma   90.00
#
_symmetry.space_group_name_H-M   'P 1'
#
loop_
_entity.id
_entity.type
_entity.pdbx_description
1 polymer ?
#
loop_
_entity_poly.entity_id
_entity_poly.type
_entity_poly.pdbx_seq_one_letter_code
_entity_poly.pdbx_strand_id
1 'polypeptide(L)'
;MSTFEKASNLWDPDIIAKSKMTLFRQELANSQQKNPEDSENKNQRVVLALYDALKSRDVETVHKILAPDLEWWFHGPPTHQFMMHLLTGSTTASSASQSSFVFVPLSITSFGPIVLAEGCDHSRQISWVHAWTVADGIITQVREYFNTSLTVTRFGKDLSGQSQRKKSPPSDFPSTAEINPVHCPSVWESSVSNRDGKSVPGLVLAL
;
A
#
# COMPACT_ATOMS: atom_id res chain seq x y z
N MET A 1 -9.89 55.39 -43.91
CA MET A 1 -9.37 54.18 -44.54
C MET A 1 -8.27 53.60 -43.63
N SER A 2 -8.34 52.37 -43.32
CA SER A 2 -7.39 51.52 -42.53
C SER A 2 -7.79 51.18 -41.11
N THR A 3 -8.68 50.20 -40.99
CA THR A 3 -8.86 49.41 -39.74
C THR A 3 -9.40 48.00 -40.03
N PHE A 4 -8.95 47.36 -41.12
CA PHE A 4 -9.46 46.00 -41.51
C PHE A 4 -8.38 44.94 -41.69
N GLU A 5 -7.21 45.10 -41.12
CA GLU A 5 -6.07 44.18 -41.38
C GLU A 5 -5.53 43.45 -40.19
N LYS A 6 -6.33 43.18 -39.16
CA LYS A 6 -5.88 42.47 -37.94
C LYS A 6 -6.67 41.20 -37.55
N ALA A 7 -7.57 40.72 -38.40
CA ALA A 7 -8.43 39.60 -38.09
C ALA A 7 -8.11 38.29 -38.82
N SER A 8 -7.09 38.25 -39.70
CA SER A 8 -6.80 37.06 -40.55
C SER A 8 -5.86 36.01 -39.93
N ASN A 9 -5.24 36.28 -38.77
CA ASN A 9 -4.26 35.35 -38.20
C ASN A 9 -4.81 34.38 -37.15
N LEU A 10 -6.13 34.36 -36.92
CA LEU A 10 -6.74 33.47 -35.94
C LEU A 10 -6.96 32.00 -36.45
N TRP A 11 -6.79 31.78 -37.74
CA TRP A 11 -7.04 30.46 -38.37
C TRP A 11 -5.79 29.88 -39.04
N ASP A 12 -4.62 30.28 -38.57
CA ASP A 12 -3.37 29.68 -39.04
C ASP A 12 -3.24 28.26 -38.46
N PRO A 13 -3.23 27.21 -39.30
CA PRO A 13 -3.14 25.82 -38.83
C PRO A 13 -1.89 25.55 -38.00
N ASP A 14 -0.80 26.28 -38.23
CA ASP A 14 0.43 26.13 -37.45
C ASP A 14 0.31 26.73 -36.03
N ILE A 15 -0.45 27.83 -35.87
CA ILE A 15 -0.73 28.40 -34.55
C ILE A 15 -1.66 27.48 -33.75
N ILE A 16 -2.65 26.87 -34.40
CA ILE A 16 -3.57 25.91 -33.78
C ILE A 16 -2.83 24.63 -33.40
N ALA A 17 -1.96 24.13 -34.26
CA ALA A 17 -1.15 22.93 -33.95
C ALA A 17 -0.18 23.18 -32.78
N LYS A 18 0.51 24.33 -32.74
CA LYS A 18 1.39 24.71 -31.64
C LYS A 18 0.62 24.89 -30.33
N SER A 19 -0.55 25.47 -30.36
CA SER A 19 -1.41 25.65 -29.16
C SER A 19 -1.89 24.29 -28.63
N LYS A 20 -2.35 23.38 -29.50
CA LYS A 20 -2.74 22.03 -29.11
C LYS A 20 -1.56 21.24 -28.54
N MET A 21 -0.36 21.37 -29.12
CA MET A 21 0.84 20.69 -28.65
C MET A 21 1.29 21.22 -27.29
N THR A 22 1.13 22.51 -27.04
CA THR A 22 1.43 23.14 -25.74
C THR A 22 0.43 22.70 -24.67
N LEU A 23 -0.87 22.66 -24.97
CA LEU A 23 -1.90 22.14 -24.07
C LEU A 23 -1.67 20.65 -23.74
N PHE A 24 -1.37 19.85 -24.76
CA PHE A 24 -1.09 18.42 -24.56
C PHE A 24 0.19 18.18 -23.72
N ARG A 25 1.23 19.01 -23.92
CA ARG A 25 2.45 18.99 -23.10
C ARG A 25 2.18 19.43 -21.65
N GLN A 26 1.31 20.38 -21.44
CA GLN A 26 0.92 20.87 -20.13
C GLN A 26 0.03 19.86 -19.41
N GLU A 27 -0.82 19.15 -20.13
CA GLU A 27 -1.65 18.06 -19.60
C GLU A 27 -0.81 16.83 -19.21
N LEU A 28 0.19 16.48 -20.04
CA LEU A 28 1.19 15.45 -19.70
C LEU A 28 2.06 15.86 -18.50
N ALA A 29 2.48 17.10 -18.39
CA ALA A 29 3.26 17.59 -17.26
C ALA A 29 2.41 17.61 -15.97
N ASN A 30 1.13 17.96 -16.04
CA ASN A 30 0.20 17.93 -14.90
C ASN A 30 -0.16 16.50 -14.47
N SER A 31 -0.21 15.54 -15.40
CA SER A 31 -0.43 14.12 -15.06
C SER A 31 0.78 13.48 -14.38
N GLN A 32 1.99 14.03 -14.58
CA GLN A 32 3.23 13.56 -13.92
C GLN A 32 3.47 14.16 -12.54
N GLN A 33 2.74 15.21 -12.14
CA GLN A 33 2.81 15.85 -10.81
C GLN A 33 1.71 15.36 -9.87
N LYS A 34 1.33 14.08 -9.91
CA LYS A 34 0.54 13.48 -8.84
C LYS A 34 1.44 13.42 -7.60
N ASN A 35 1.19 14.32 -6.64
CA ASN A 35 1.93 14.31 -5.37
C ASN A 35 1.82 12.90 -4.75
N PRO A 36 2.94 12.23 -4.44
CA PRO A 36 2.91 10.89 -3.84
C PRO A 36 2.01 10.81 -2.61
N GLU A 37 2.00 11.85 -1.77
CA GLU A 37 1.16 11.93 -0.57
C GLU A 37 -0.34 11.92 -0.89
N ASP A 38 -0.77 12.59 -1.96
CA ASP A 38 -2.18 12.59 -2.37
C ASP A 38 -2.62 11.21 -2.86
N SER A 39 -1.72 10.50 -3.55
CA SER A 39 -1.94 9.14 -4.01
C SER A 39 -2.05 8.17 -2.83
N GLU A 40 -1.15 8.27 -1.86
CA GLU A 40 -1.16 7.43 -0.65
C GLU A 40 -2.41 7.67 0.19
N ASN A 41 -2.80 8.92 0.40
CA ASN A 41 -4.05 9.29 1.08
C ASN A 41 -5.29 8.74 0.36
N LYS A 42 -5.29 8.76 -0.98
CA LYS A 42 -6.37 8.18 -1.78
C LYS A 42 -6.46 6.66 -1.59
N ASN A 43 -5.32 5.97 -1.62
CA ASN A 43 -5.26 4.52 -1.44
C ASN A 43 -5.74 4.12 -0.03
N GLN A 44 -5.36 4.86 1.02
CA GLN A 44 -5.88 4.63 2.37
C GLN A 44 -7.39 4.75 2.44
N ARG A 45 -7.99 5.76 1.78
CA ARG A 45 -9.45 5.94 1.74
C ARG A 45 -10.17 4.77 1.08
N VAL A 46 -9.58 4.19 0.01
CA VAL A 46 -10.13 3.01 -0.66
C VAL A 46 -10.18 1.83 0.31
N VAL A 47 -9.10 1.59 1.06
CA VAL A 47 -9.03 0.49 2.03
C VAL A 47 -9.97 0.73 3.21
N LEU A 48 -10.09 1.97 3.71
CA LEU A 48 -11.07 2.32 4.75
C LEU A 48 -12.50 2.07 4.27
N ALA A 49 -12.84 2.48 3.05
CA ALA A 49 -14.15 2.25 2.46
C ALA A 49 -14.47 0.75 2.33
N LEU A 50 -13.45 -0.10 2.05
CA LEU A 50 -13.63 -1.55 2.06
C LEU A 50 -14.02 -2.06 3.46
N TYR A 51 -13.30 -1.65 4.51
CA TYR A 51 -13.63 -2.10 5.88
C TYR A 51 -15.02 -1.62 6.33
N ASP A 52 -15.42 -0.41 5.96
CA ASP A 52 -16.75 0.12 6.25
C ASP A 52 -17.83 -0.67 5.48
N ALA A 53 -17.59 -1.00 4.21
CA ALA A 53 -18.48 -1.82 3.39
C ALA A 53 -18.62 -3.25 3.94
N LEU A 54 -17.50 -3.87 4.36
CA LEU A 54 -17.53 -5.18 5.01
C LEU A 54 -18.32 -5.18 6.31
N LYS A 55 -18.14 -4.14 7.13
CA LYS A 55 -18.87 -3.96 8.40
C LYS A 55 -20.36 -3.77 8.19
N SER A 56 -20.76 -2.98 7.18
CA SER A 56 -22.16 -2.72 6.83
C SER A 56 -22.79 -3.78 5.94
N ARG A 57 -21.98 -4.77 5.47
CA ARG A 57 -22.38 -5.78 4.48
C ARG A 57 -22.87 -5.18 3.16
N ASP A 58 -22.25 -4.06 2.77
CA ASP A 58 -22.49 -3.42 1.48
C ASP A 58 -21.73 -4.15 0.37
N VAL A 59 -22.35 -5.19 -0.15
CA VAL A 59 -21.79 -6.06 -1.19
C VAL A 59 -21.49 -5.28 -2.48
N GLU A 60 -22.32 -4.30 -2.82
CA GLU A 60 -22.14 -3.50 -4.04
C GLU A 60 -20.86 -2.67 -3.98
N THR A 61 -20.59 -2.01 -2.85
CA THR A 61 -19.35 -1.25 -2.64
C THR A 61 -18.15 -2.19 -2.61
N VAL A 62 -18.23 -3.35 -1.96
CA VAL A 62 -17.16 -4.36 -1.97
C VAL A 62 -16.81 -4.76 -3.41
N HIS A 63 -17.80 -5.10 -4.25
CA HIS A 63 -17.57 -5.47 -5.64
C HIS A 63 -16.99 -4.34 -6.50
N LYS A 64 -17.28 -3.07 -6.17
CA LYS A 64 -16.71 -1.92 -6.88
C LYS A 64 -15.25 -1.65 -6.51
N ILE A 65 -14.84 -2.03 -5.31
CA ILE A 65 -13.49 -1.74 -4.78
C ILE A 65 -12.52 -2.89 -5.07
N LEU A 66 -12.99 -4.14 -5.08
CA LEU A 66 -12.14 -5.31 -5.32
C LEU A 66 -12.06 -5.64 -6.81
N ALA A 67 -10.86 -6.00 -7.27
CA ALA A 67 -10.68 -6.56 -8.60
C ALA A 67 -11.37 -7.94 -8.69
N PRO A 68 -11.97 -8.29 -9.85
CA PRO A 68 -12.62 -9.58 -10.04
C PRO A 68 -11.65 -10.77 -9.97
N ASP A 69 -10.38 -10.52 -10.23
CA ASP A 69 -9.25 -11.45 -10.18
C ASP A 69 -8.32 -11.15 -8.99
N LEU A 70 -8.88 -10.75 -7.84
CA LEU A 70 -8.13 -10.42 -6.63
C LEU A 70 -7.13 -11.52 -6.26
N GLU A 71 -5.85 -11.18 -6.20
CA GLU A 71 -4.81 -12.08 -5.69
C GLU A 71 -4.85 -12.13 -4.17
N TRP A 72 -4.88 -13.34 -3.62
CA TRP A 72 -4.99 -13.54 -2.18
C TRP A 72 -3.89 -14.44 -1.62
N TRP A 73 -3.19 -13.91 -0.63
CA TRP A 73 -2.15 -14.62 0.12
C TRP A 73 -2.53 -14.64 1.60
N PHE A 74 -2.61 -15.83 2.18
CA PHE A 74 -2.98 -16.03 3.57
C PHE A 74 -1.81 -16.61 4.38
N HIS A 75 -1.47 -15.94 5.48
CA HIS A 75 -0.45 -16.34 6.44
C HIS A 75 -1.06 -16.38 7.84
N GLY A 76 -1.43 -17.59 8.29
CA GLY A 76 -2.05 -17.78 9.59
C GLY A 76 -2.66 -19.14 9.76
N PRO A 77 -3.27 -19.41 10.91
CA PRO A 77 -3.97 -20.68 11.15
C PRO A 77 -5.18 -20.79 10.20
N PRO A 78 -5.49 -21.98 9.65
CA PRO A 78 -6.62 -22.17 8.73
C PRO A 78 -7.97 -21.72 9.32
N THR A 79 -8.10 -21.75 10.64
CA THR A 79 -9.30 -21.29 11.36
C THR A 79 -9.51 -19.78 11.37
N HIS A 80 -8.52 -18.99 10.92
CA HIS A 80 -8.56 -17.53 10.90
C HIS A 80 -8.85 -16.93 9.51
N GLN A 81 -9.34 -17.70 8.56
CA GLN A 81 -9.72 -17.23 7.21
C GLN A 81 -11.02 -16.40 7.22
N PHE A 82 -11.12 -15.44 8.15
CA PHE A 82 -12.34 -14.66 8.38
C PHE A 82 -12.72 -13.80 7.17
N MET A 83 -11.75 -13.18 6.51
CA MET A 83 -12.00 -12.35 5.33
C MET A 83 -12.55 -13.20 4.18
N MET A 84 -11.98 -14.39 3.95
CA MET A 84 -12.46 -15.34 2.95
C MET A 84 -13.94 -15.67 3.19
N HIS A 85 -14.30 -15.99 4.43
CA HIS A 85 -15.69 -16.29 4.79
C HIS A 85 -16.61 -15.10 4.60
N LEU A 86 -16.16 -13.88 4.89
CA LEU A 86 -16.94 -12.66 4.68
C LEU A 86 -17.21 -12.41 3.19
N LEU A 87 -16.18 -12.58 2.34
CA LEU A 87 -16.28 -12.27 0.92
C LEU A 87 -17.00 -13.36 0.12
N THR A 88 -16.87 -14.63 0.51
CA THR A 88 -17.52 -15.76 -0.19
C THR A 88 -18.91 -16.10 0.36
N GLY A 89 -19.30 -15.52 1.49
CA GLY A 89 -20.55 -15.88 2.16
C GLY A 89 -20.57 -17.30 2.70
N SER A 90 -19.40 -17.97 2.76
CA SER A 90 -19.26 -19.36 3.22
C SER A 90 -19.44 -19.44 4.74
N THR A 91 -20.66 -19.50 5.22
CA THR A 91 -20.94 -19.88 6.59
C THR A 91 -20.85 -21.39 6.67
N THR A 92 -19.77 -21.93 7.28
CA THR A 92 -19.78 -23.36 7.66
C THR A 92 -20.93 -23.58 8.62
N ALA A 93 -21.85 -24.47 8.27
CA ALA A 93 -23.09 -24.75 8.99
C ALA A 93 -22.91 -25.19 10.47
N SER A 94 -21.67 -25.32 10.94
CA SER A 94 -21.32 -25.70 12.32
C SER A 94 -21.12 -24.53 13.28
N SER A 95 -21.24 -23.27 12.84
CA SER A 95 -20.94 -22.09 13.66
C SER A 95 -22.09 -21.09 13.80
N ALA A 96 -23.32 -21.59 14.01
CA ALA A 96 -24.48 -20.74 14.31
C ALA A 96 -24.33 -19.87 15.59
N SER A 97 -23.25 -20.02 16.33
CA SER A 97 -22.94 -19.27 17.56
C SER A 97 -21.66 -18.42 17.50
N GLN A 98 -20.89 -18.48 16.39
CA GLN A 98 -19.73 -17.61 16.27
C GLN A 98 -20.18 -16.27 15.68
N SER A 99 -20.21 -15.23 16.53
CA SER A 99 -20.34 -13.84 16.07
C SER A 99 -19.34 -13.59 14.93
N SER A 100 -19.83 -13.02 13.82
CA SER A 100 -18.98 -12.72 12.65
C SER A 100 -17.77 -11.91 13.10
N PHE A 101 -16.57 -12.25 12.61
CA PHE A 101 -15.37 -11.47 12.89
C PHE A 101 -15.50 -10.09 12.21
N VAL A 102 -15.24 -9.04 12.96
CA VAL A 102 -15.30 -7.67 12.45
C VAL A 102 -13.89 -7.10 12.41
N PHE A 103 -13.43 -6.72 11.23
CA PHE A 103 -12.15 -6.07 11.07
C PHE A 103 -12.27 -4.57 11.40
N VAL A 104 -11.65 -4.16 12.50
CA VAL A 104 -11.55 -2.74 12.89
C VAL A 104 -10.07 -2.38 12.88
N PRO A 105 -9.60 -1.63 11.88
CA PRO A 105 -8.22 -1.18 11.84
C PRO A 105 -7.90 -0.24 13.01
N LEU A 106 -6.80 -0.50 13.69
CA LEU A 106 -6.22 0.38 14.72
C LEU A 106 -5.20 1.33 14.12
N SER A 107 -4.55 0.92 13.03
CA SER A 107 -3.56 1.70 12.31
C SER A 107 -3.66 1.43 10.81
N ILE A 108 -3.50 2.48 10.00
CA ILE A 108 -3.41 2.40 8.54
C ILE A 108 -2.24 3.26 8.07
N THR A 109 -1.37 2.68 7.25
CA THR A 109 -0.19 3.36 6.69
C THR A 109 -0.03 2.98 5.23
N SER A 110 0.37 3.93 4.37
CA SER A 110 0.62 3.69 2.95
C SER A 110 2.09 3.81 2.58
N PHE A 111 2.49 3.00 1.62
CA PHE A 111 3.80 3.02 0.97
C PHE A 111 3.59 2.89 -0.54
N GLY A 112 3.38 4.01 -1.23
CA GLY A 112 3.01 4.01 -2.64
C GLY A 112 1.70 3.26 -2.89
N PRO A 113 1.70 2.17 -3.69
CA PRO A 113 0.48 1.39 -3.97
C PRO A 113 0.09 0.45 -2.82
N ILE A 114 0.95 0.22 -1.84
CA ILE A 114 0.70 -0.71 -0.73
C ILE A 114 0.11 0.05 0.46
N VAL A 115 -1.01 -0.45 0.99
CA VAL A 115 -1.64 0.03 2.21
C VAL A 115 -1.59 -1.07 3.25
N LEU A 116 -0.96 -0.78 4.38
CA LEU A 116 -0.93 -1.66 5.54
C LEU A 116 -2.03 -1.25 6.52
N ALA A 117 -2.85 -2.21 6.92
CA ALA A 117 -3.84 -2.04 7.97
C ALA A 117 -3.60 -3.08 9.05
N GLU A 118 -3.50 -2.67 10.30
CA GLU A 118 -3.36 -3.60 11.41
C GLU A 118 -4.46 -3.40 12.45
N GLY A 119 -4.83 -4.48 13.12
CA GLY A 119 -5.81 -4.46 14.18
C GLY A 119 -5.73 -5.69 15.08
N CYS A 120 -6.55 -5.69 16.13
CA CYS A 120 -6.67 -6.84 17.01
C CYS A 120 -8.08 -7.03 17.54
N ASP A 121 -8.43 -8.27 17.78
CA ASP A 121 -9.58 -8.65 18.59
C ASP A 121 -9.05 -9.13 19.95
N HIS A 122 -9.12 -8.27 20.95
CA HIS A 122 -8.63 -8.58 22.31
C HIS A 122 -9.42 -9.72 22.96
N SER A 123 -10.70 -9.87 22.62
CA SER A 123 -11.55 -10.91 23.21
C SER A 123 -11.14 -12.31 22.76
N ARG A 124 -10.65 -12.42 21.53
CA ARG A 124 -10.18 -13.67 20.92
C ARG A 124 -8.66 -13.83 20.94
N GLN A 125 -7.93 -12.79 21.38
CA GLN A 125 -6.47 -12.73 21.31
C GLN A 125 -5.93 -12.94 19.89
N ILE A 126 -6.59 -12.32 18.92
CA ILE A 126 -6.23 -12.39 17.50
C ILE A 126 -5.71 -11.03 17.07
N SER A 127 -4.45 -10.98 16.63
CA SER A 127 -3.86 -9.86 15.91
C SER A 127 -3.82 -10.13 14.41
N TRP A 128 -4.00 -9.09 13.61
CA TRP A 128 -3.99 -9.23 12.16
C TRP A 128 -3.33 -8.00 11.50
N VAL A 129 -2.69 -8.26 10.38
CA VAL A 129 -2.17 -7.26 9.45
C VAL A 129 -2.63 -7.62 8.05
N HIS A 130 -3.16 -6.64 7.33
CA HIS A 130 -3.46 -6.77 5.90
C HIS A 130 -2.55 -5.84 5.12
N ALA A 131 -1.89 -6.36 4.09
CA ALA A 131 -1.17 -5.57 3.10
C ALA A 131 -1.99 -5.59 1.80
N TRP A 132 -2.61 -4.44 1.49
CA TRP A 132 -3.44 -4.23 0.32
C TRP A 132 -2.63 -3.60 -0.80
N THR A 133 -2.71 -4.11 -2.03
CA THR A 133 -2.21 -3.42 -3.21
C THR A 133 -3.36 -2.70 -3.90
N VAL A 134 -3.24 -1.38 -4.07
CA VAL A 134 -4.25 -0.53 -4.69
C VAL A 134 -3.69 0.06 -5.98
N ALA A 135 -4.39 -0.15 -7.08
CA ALA A 135 -4.09 0.41 -8.39
C ALA A 135 -5.32 1.14 -8.93
N ASP A 136 -5.19 2.43 -9.21
CA ASP A 136 -6.25 3.30 -9.76
C ASP A 136 -7.58 3.27 -8.97
N GLY A 137 -7.50 3.06 -7.65
CA GLY A 137 -8.67 3.01 -6.78
C GLY A 137 -9.33 1.64 -6.68
N ILE A 138 -8.72 0.60 -7.25
CA ILE A 138 -9.15 -0.79 -7.17
C ILE A 138 -8.11 -1.59 -6.39
N ILE A 139 -8.56 -2.44 -5.49
CA ILE A 139 -7.70 -3.37 -4.74
C ILE A 139 -7.47 -4.61 -5.59
N THR A 140 -6.22 -4.88 -5.94
CA THR A 140 -5.84 -5.99 -6.82
C THR A 140 -5.20 -7.15 -6.09
N GLN A 141 -4.66 -6.92 -4.88
CA GLN A 141 -4.02 -7.95 -4.09
C GLN A 141 -4.24 -7.73 -2.59
N VAL A 142 -4.35 -8.81 -1.85
CA VAL A 142 -4.30 -8.81 -0.38
C VAL A 142 -3.34 -9.87 0.14
N ARG A 143 -2.55 -9.50 1.14
CA ARG A 143 -1.77 -10.43 1.96
C ARG A 143 -2.25 -10.29 3.39
N GLU A 144 -2.79 -11.37 3.93
CA GLU A 144 -3.28 -11.43 5.30
C GLU A 144 -2.27 -12.12 6.21
N TYR A 145 -2.01 -11.52 7.36
CA TYR A 145 -1.12 -12.06 8.40
C TYR A 145 -1.88 -12.09 9.71
N PHE A 146 -2.04 -13.29 10.28
CA PHE A 146 -2.69 -13.49 11.57
C PHE A 146 -1.70 -13.97 12.61
N ASN A 147 -1.70 -13.33 13.79
CA ASN A 147 -0.81 -13.64 14.90
C ASN A 147 0.67 -13.73 14.44
N THR A 148 1.08 -12.76 13.63
CA THR A 148 2.39 -12.71 12.98
C THR A 148 2.98 -11.32 13.20
N SER A 149 4.26 -11.24 13.57
CA SER A 149 5.02 -9.99 13.58
C SER A 149 5.50 -9.68 12.16
N LEU A 150 4.98 -8.63 11.55
CA LEU A 150 5.36 -8.22 10.19
C LEU A 150 6.34 -7.04 10.26
N THR A 151 7.49 -7.19 9.61
CA THR A 151 8.45 -6.13 9.37
C THR A 151 8.44 -5.79 7.88
N VAL A 152 8.31 -4.51 7.55
CA VAL A 152 8.35 -4.02 6.18
C VAL A 152 9.67 -3.35 5.92
N THR A 153 10.35 -3.77 4.85
CA THR A 153 11.61 -3.19 4.39
C THR A 153 11.47 -2.64 2.98
N ARG A 154 12.22 -1.61 2.65
CA ARG A 154 12.24 -1.04 1.29
C ARG A 154 13.58 -1.36 0.65
N PHE A 155 13.55 -1.98 -0.53
CA PHE A 155 14.73 -2.06 -1.39
C PHE A 155 14.87 -0.73 -2.13
N GLY A 156 15.59 0.22 -1.54
CA GLY A 156 15.77 1.55 -2.13
C GLY A 156 17.16 1.77 -2.66
N LYS A 157 17.26 2.34 -3.87
CA LYS A 157 18.50 2.87 -4.47
C LYS A 157 19.01 4.15 -3.80
N ASP A 158 18.44 4.58 -2.69
CA ASP A 158 18.74 5.89 -2.06
C ASP A 158 19.76 5.78 -0.91
N LEU A 159 20.84 5.02 -1.09
CA LEU A 159 22.01 5.12 -0.22
C LEU A 159 23.07 6.11 -0.75
N SER A 160 22.66 7.12 -1.56
CA SER A 160 23.51 8.26 -1.92
C SER A 160 23.35 9.44 -0.95
N GLY A 161 23.33 9.19 0.36
CA GLY A 161 23.20 10.20 1.40
C GLY A 161 24.14 9.94 2.58
N GLN A 162 25.38 10.45 2.47
CA GLN A 162 26.27 10.85 3.57
C GLN A 162 26.53 9.85 4.72
N SER A 163 27.28 8.81 4.46
CA SER A 163 28.17 8.28 5.49
C SER A 163 29.40 9.20 5.62
N GLN A 164 29.39 10.10 6.59
CA GLN A 164 30.63 10.75 7.06
C GLN A 164 31.55 9.67 7.58
N ARG A 165 32.52 9.28 6.74
CA ARG A 165 33.63 8.45 7.14
C ARG A 165 34.46 9.21 8.19
N LYS A 166 34.31 8.84 9.48
CA LYS A 166 35.37 9.09 10.45
C LYS A 166 36.60 8.30 9.99
N LYS A 167 37.67 9.00 9.60
CA LYS A 167 39.00 8.44 9.33
C LYS A 167 39.51 7.77 10.60
N SER A 168 39.63 6.45 10.60
CA SER A 168 40.46 5.69 11.52
C SER A 168 41.83 5.46 10.86
N PRO A 169 42.94 5.39 11.63
CA PRO A 169 44.31 5.26 11.08
C PRO A 169 44.55 3.87 10.47
N PRO A 170 45.53 3.71 9.58
CA PRO A 170 45.77 2.48 8.85
C PRO A 170 46.35 1.40 9.78
N SER A 171 45.69 0.26 9.88
CA SER A 171 46.24 -0.98 10.43
C SER A 171 46.41 -1.99 9.29
N ASP A 172 47.66 -2.36 9.04
CA ASP A 172 48.07 -3.37 8.06
C ASP A 172 47.71 -4.78 8.57
N PHE A 173 46.55 -5.28 8.20
CA PHE A 173 46.27 -6.72 8.20
C PHE A 173 45.42 -7.05 6.95
N PRO A 174 45.69 -8.18 6.25
CA PRO A 174 44.90 -8.59 5.11
C PRO A 174 43.50 -9.01 5.62
N SER A 175 42.53 -8.14 5.39
CA SER A 175 41.15 -8.34 5.74
C SER A 175 40.54 -9.39 4.80
N THR A 176 40.19 -10.55 5.35
CA THR A 176 39.18 -11.42 4.79
C THR A 176 37.95 -10.57 4.42
N ALA A 177 37.50 -10.68 3.18
CA ALA A 177 36.38 -9.91 2.65
C ALA A 177 35.16 -10.00 3.61
N GLU A 178 35.01 -8.97 4.44
CA GLU A 178 33.78 -8.81 5.21
C GLU A 178 32.66 -8.56 4.23
N ILE A 179 31.82 -9.57 4.07
CA ILE A 179 30.49 -9.42 3.44
C ILE A 179 29.73 -8.48 4.39
N ASN A 180 29.75 -7.18 4.10
CA ASN A 180 28.87 -6.25 4.76
C ASN A 180 27.42 -6.69 4.45
N PRO A 181 26.65 -7.19 5.42
CA PRO A 181 25.26 -7.47 5.20
C PRO A 181 24.60 -6.13 4.82
N VAL A 182 24.04 -6.05 3.62
CA VAL A 182 23.24 -4.91 3.19
C VAL A 182 22.06 -4.87 4.15
N HIS A 183 22.17 -4.04 5.17
CA HIS A 183 21.11 -3.87 6.17
C HIS A 183 20.03 -3.03 5.51
N CYS A 184 18.95 -3.68 5.05
CA CYS A 184 17.76 -2.98 4.59
C CYS A 184 17.01 -2.48 5.84
N PRO A 185 16.96 -1.16 6.09
CA PRO A 185 16.26 -0.65 7.27
C PRO A 185 14.77 -0.96 7.18
N SER A 186 14.17 -1.33 8.30
CA SER A 186 12.72 -1.44 8.39
C SER A 186 12.10 -0.04 8.23
N VAL A 187 11.06 0.04 7.42
CA VAL A 187 10.27 1.26 7.25
C VAL A 187 8.96 1.21 8.04
N TRP A 188 8.56 0.02 8.47
CA TRP A 188 7.39 -0.21 9.30
C TRP A 188 7.48 -1.56 10.02
N GLU A 189 6.96 -1.63 11.22
CA GLU A 189 6.85 -2.85 12.02
C GLU A 189 5.48 -2.91 12.68
N SER A 190 4.87 -4.11 12.69
CA SER A 190 3.58 -4.32 13.35
C SER A 190 3.71 -4.09 14.86
N SER A 191 2.83 -3.28 15.41
CA SER A 191 2.84 -2.92 16.83
C SER A 191 1.96 -3.85 17.68
N VAL A 192 1.00 -4.51 17.04
CA VAL A 192 -0.07 -5.26 17.72
C VAL A 192 0.38 -6.64 18.17
N SER A 193 1.22 -7.31 17.38
CA SER A 193 1.68 -8.67 17.67
C SER A 193 2.63 -8.78 18.87
N ASN A 194 3.24 -7.66 19.30
CA ASN A 194 4.21 -7.67 20.42
C ASN A 194 3.60 -7.39 21.81
N ARG A 195 2.29 -7.09 21.88
CA ARG A 195 1.68 -6.61 23.14
C ARG A 195 1.41 -7.70 24.17
N ASP A 196 1.28 -8.96 23.77
CA ASP A 196 0.86 -10.04 24.66
C ASP A 196 2.00 -10.90 25.21
N GLY A 197 3.27 -10.54 24.99
CA GLY A 197 4.44 -11.28 25.48
C GLY A 197 4.58 -12.70 24.93
N LYS A 198 3.77 -13.08 23.96
CA LYS A 198 3.86 -14.36 23.28
C LYS A 198 4.80 -14.26 22.08
N SER A 199 5.67 -15.24 21.93
CA SER A 199 6.48 -15.37 20.72
C SER A 199 5.58 -15.69 19.53
N VAL A 200 5.51 -14.79 18.56
CA VAL A 200 4.79 -14.99 17.29
C VAL A 200 5.78 -15.12 16.14
N PRO A 201 5.42 -15.83 15.05
CA PRO A 201 6.25 -15.89 13.87
C PRO A 201 6.55 -14.50 13.33
N GLY A 202 7.82 -14.25 12.94
CA GLY A 202 8.23 -13.02 12.28
C GLY A 202 8.30 -13.22 10.77
N LEU A 203 7.72 -12.31 10.00
CA LEU A 203 7.82 -12.26 8.54
C LEU A 203 8.33 -10.91 8.07
N VAL A 204 9.01 -10.89 6.94
CA VAL A 204 9.51 -9.68 6.30
C VAL A 204 8.80 -9.50 4.96
N LEU A 205 8.20 -8.33 4.76
CA LEU A 205 7.65 -7.89 3.51
C LEU A 205 8.59 -6.86 2.89
N ALA A 206 9.14 -7.18 1.73
CA ALA A 206 9.98 -6.26 0.96
C ALA A 206 9.12 -5.50 -0.06
N LEU A 207 9.29 -4.16 -0.11
CA LEU A 207 8.59 -3.26 -1.02
C LEU A 207 9.54 -2.67 -2.05
#